data_a1aed429bf1415334f9505923145ccb7
#
_entry.id   a1aed429bf1415334f9505923145ccb7
#
_cell.length_a   1.000
_cell.length_b   1.000
_cell.length_c   1.000
_cell.angle_alpha   90.00
_cell.angle_beta   90.00
_cell.angle_gamma   90.00
#
_symmetry.space_group_name_H-M   'P 1'
#
loop_
_entity.id
_entity.type
_entity.pdbx_description
1 polymer ?
#
loop_
_entity_poly.entity_id
_entity_poly.type
_entity_poly.pdbx_seq_one_letter_code
_entity_poly.pdbx_strand_id
1 'polypeptide(L)'
;MDMSSFSLEGKIALITGASYGIGMAIAKGMAAAGATIVFNDIKQELVDKGLAAYKEAGIDAHGYVCDVTNEEAVNATVEKITKEVGPIDILVNNAGIIKRIPMCEMTAAEFRQ
;
A
#
# COMPACT_ATOMS: atom_id res chain seq x y z
N MET A 1 7.20 -19.51 -17.49
CA MET A 1 6.61 -19.35 -16.17
C MET A 1 5.18 -18.87 -16.32
N ASP A 2 4.30 -19.52 -15.61
CA ASP A 2 2.89 -19.20 -15.66
C ASP A 2 2.61 -18.01 -14.75
N MET A 3 2.06 -16.93 -15.31
CA MET A 3 1.73 -15.74 -14.53
C MET A 3 0.68 -16.00 -13.45
N SER A 4 -0.13 -17.03 -13.64
CA SER A 4 -1.16 -17.33 -12.64
C SER A 4 -0.57 -17.75 -11.29
N SER A 5 0.66 -18.26 -11.27
CA SER A 5 1.32 -18.64 -10.01
C SER A 5 1.74 -17.41 -9.20
N PHE A 6 1.68 -16.22 -9.80
CA PHE A 6 1.99 -14.97 -9.11
C PHE A 6 0.77 -14.06 -8.99
N SER A 7 -0.42 -14.62 -9.19
CA SER A 7 -1.64 -13.84 -9.11
C SER A 7 -1.90 -13.35 -7.70
N LEU A 8 -2.26 -12.07 -7.59
CA LEU A 8 -2.66 -11.45 -6.34
C LEU A 8 -4.14 -11.08 -6.34
N GLU A 9 -4.90 -11.71 -7.25
CA GLU A 9 -6.34 -11.46 -7.32
C GLU A 9 -7.01 -11.70 -5.97
N GLY A 10 -7.87 -10.79 -5.59
CA GLY A 10 -8.57 -10.89 -4.33
C GLY A 10 -7.76 -10.44 -3.12
N LYS A 11 -6.50 -10.07 -3.32
CA LYS A 11 -5.65 -9.61 -2.23
C LYS A 11 -5.70 -8.09 -2.15
N ILE A 12 -5.65 -7.58 -0.93
CA ILE A 12 -5.60 -6.14 -0.69
C ILE A 12 -4.20 -5.82 -0.19
N ALA A 13 -3.49 -4.97 -0.93
CA ALA A 13 -2.12 -4.60 -0.60
C ALA A 13 -2.06 -3.14 -0.17
N LEU A 14 -1.48 -2.90 0.99
CA LEU A 14 -1.22 -1.55 1.47
C LEU A 14 0.27 -1.26 1.28
N ILE A 15 0.58 -0.23 0.51
CA ILE A 15 1.95 0.18 0.26
C ILE A 15 2.13 1.58 0.84
N THR A 16 2.98 1.73 1.84
CA THR A 16 3.20 3.03 2.46
C THR A 16 4.10 3.89 1.59
N GLY A 17 3.80 5.19 1.55
CA GLY A 17 4.61 6.14 0.79
C GLY A 17 4.58 5.90 -0.70
N ALA A 18 3.45 5.46 -1.25
CA ALA A 18 3.36 5.03 -2.63
C ALA A 18 2.70 6.04 -3.56
N SER A 19 2.75 7.34 -3.21
CA SER A 19 2.20 8.39 -4.07
C SER A 19 3.06 8.64 -5.31
N TYR A 20 4.32 8.22 -5.26
CA TYR A 20 5.26 8.39 -6.37
C TYR A 20 6.47 7.47 -6.15
N GLY A 21 7.37 7.46 -7.12
CA GLY A 21 8.68 6.80 -6.98
C GLY A 21 8.60 5.29 -6.86
N ILE A 22 9.49 4.74 -6.04
CA ILE A 22 9.64 3.30 -5.87
C ILE A 22 8.36 2.65 -5.35
N GLY A 23 7.71 3.32 -4.37
CA GLY A 23 6.47 2.78 -3.82
C GLY A 23 5.38 2.64 -4.88
N MET A 24 5.25 3.63 -5.75
CA MET A 24 4.30 3.56 -6.84
C MET A 24 4.65 2.47 -7.84
N ALA A 25 5.94 2.28 -8.13
CA ALA A 25 6.36 1.23 -9.04
C ALA A 25 6.00 -0.15 -8.50
N ILE A 26 6.20 -0.35 -7.19
CA ILE A 26 5.83 -1.60 -6.52
C ILE A 26 4.31 -1.80 -6.61
N ALA A 27 3.55 -0.76 -6.31
CA ALA A 27 2.10 -0.82 -6.34
C ALA A 27 1.56 -1.16 -7.73
N LYS A 28 2.15 -0.54 -8.75
CA LYS A 28 1.74 -0.82 -10.13
C LYS A 28 2.02 -2.28 -10.52
N GLY A 29 3.15 -2.81 -10.06
CA GLY A 29 3.47 -4.22 -10.30
C GLY A 29 2.48 -5.15 -9.62
N MET A 30 2.10 -4.83 -8.39
CA MET A 30 1.12 -5.63 -7.66
C MET A 30 -0.27 -5.52 -8.28
N ALA A 31 -0.64 -4.33 -8.76
CA ALA A 31 -1.91 -4.14 -9.45
C ALA A 31 -1.97 -4.98 -10.72
N ALA A 32 -0.85 -5.05 -11.44
CA ALA A 32 -0.78 -5.88 -12.65
C ALA A 32 -0.97 -7.36 -12.33
N ALA A 33 -0.62 -7.77 -11.11
CA ALA A 33 -0.85 -9.14 -10.65
C ALA A 33 -2.26 -9.36 -10.09
N GLY A 34 -3.10 -8.33 -10.06
CA GLY A 34 -4.50 -8.43 -9.66
C GLY A 34 -4.83 -7.89 -8.28
N ALA A 35 -3.86 -7.37 -7.53
CA ALA A 35 -4.10 -6.85 -6.19
C ALA A 35 -4.91 -5.56 -6.23
N THR A 36 -5.73 -5.38 -5.21
CA THR A 36 -6.37 -4.10 -4.94
C THR A 36 -5.34 -3.25 -4.22
N ILE A 37 -5.07 -2.05 -4.73
CA ILE A 37 -4.02 -1.20 -4.19
C ILE A 37 -4.59 -0.18 -3.23
N VAL A 38 -4.00 -0.15 -2.04
CA VAL A 38 -4.25 0.89 -1.05
C VAL A 38 -2.89 1.50 -0.75
N PHE A 39 -2.83 2.81 -0.66
CA PHE A 39 -1.57 3.47 -0.34
C PHE A 39 -1.80 4.64 0.60
N ASN A 40 -0.74 5.10 1.22
CA ASN A 40 -0.81 6.28 2.05
C ASN A 40 0.38 7.19 1.79
N ASP A 41 0.22 8.41 2.19
CA ASP A 41 1.33 9.34 2.25
C ASP A 41 1.04 10.33 3.36
N ILE A 42 2.04 11.16 3.67
CA ILE A 42 1.96 12.06 4.82
C ILE A 42 1.12 13.31 4.53
N LYS A 43 0.96 13.68 3.26
CA LYS A 43 0.24 14.89 2.87
C LYS A 43 -0.89 14.59 1.90
N GLN A 44 -2.00 15.29 2.08
CA GLN A 44 -3.15 15.13 1.20
C GLN A 44 -2.81 15.41 -0.27
N GLU A 45 -2.00 16.43 -0.54
CA GLU A 45 -1.65 16.74 -1.94
C GLU A 45 -0.85 15.62 -2.59
N LEU A 46 -0.03 14.89 -1.82
CA LEU A 46 0.70 13.75 -2.35
C LEU A 46 -0.25 12.59 -2.65
N VAL A 47 -1.21 12.38 -1.78
CA VAL A 47 -2.23 11.35 -1.99
C VAL A 47 -3.05 11.67 -3.23
N ASP A 48 -3.46 12.93 -3.39
CA ASP A 48 -4.24 13.34 -4.56
C ASP A 48 -3.47 13.15 -5.86
N LYS A 49 -2.20 13.53 -5.87
CA LYS A 49 -1.35 13.33 -7.05
C LYS A 49 -1.16 11.85 -7.35
N GLY A 50 -0.99 11.06 -6.31
CA GLY A 50 -0.86 9.61 -6.46
C GLY A 50 -2.11 9.00 -7.05
N LEU A 51 -3.28 9.38 -6.54
CA LEU A 51 -4.55 8.88 -7.06
C LEU A 51 -4.72 9.22 -8.54
N ALA A 52 -4.36 10.45 -8.93
CA ALA A 52 -4.44 10.84 -10.33
C ALA A 52 -3.50 10.00 -11.21
N ALA A 53 -2.29 9.76 -10.74
CA ALA A 53 -1.31 8.97 -11.48
C ALA A 53 -1.75 7.51 -11.64
N TYR A 54 -2.31 6.93 -10.59
CA TYR A 54 -2.84 5.56 -10.66
C TYR A 54 -4.00 5.49 -11.64
N LYS A 55 -4.88 6.47 -11.58
CA LYS A 55 -6.04 6.52 -12.49
C LYS A 55 -5.60 6.61 -13.95
N GLU A 56 -4.56 7.41 -14.23
CA GLU A 56 -4.03 7.50 -15.59
C GLU A 56 -3.48 6.15 -16.06
N ALA A 57 -2.94 5.37 -15.14
CA ALA A 57 -2.42 4.05 -15.46
C ALA A 57 -3.50 2.97 -15.49
N GLY A 58 -4.76 3.35 -15.29
CA GLY A 58 -5.87 2.40 -15.30
C GLY A 58 -6.01 1.63 -13.99
N ILE A 59 -5.45 2.13 -12.92
CA ILE A 59 -5.48 1.47 -11.61
C ILE A 59 -6.44 2.20 -10.68
N ASP A 60 -7.40 1.47 -10.13
CA ASP A 60 -8.34 2.02 -9.16
C ASP A 60 -7.75 1.86 -7.76
N ALA A 61 -6.93 2.82 -7.37
CA ALA A 61 -6.25 2.79 -6.07
C ALA A 61 -7.02 3.58 -5.02
N HIS A 62 -6.80 3.21 -3.76
CA HIS A 62 -7.39 3.90 -2.62
C HIS A 62 -6.28 4.59 -1.84
N GLY A 63 -6.41 5.89 -1.62
CA GLY A 63 -5.37 6.68 -0.98
C GLY A 63 -5.80 7.22 0.39
N TYR A 64 -4.87 7.22 1.33
CA TYR A 64 -5.12 7.68 2.69
C TYR A 64 -3.99 8.57 3.15
N VAL A 65 -4.31 9.59 3.94
CA VAL A 65 -3.30 10.42 4.58
C VAL A 65 -2.99 9.81 5.93
N CYS A 66 -1.73 9.49 6.17
CA CYS A 66 -1.33 8.88 7.42
C CYS A 66 0.17 9.08 7.65
N ASP A 67 0.51 9.55 8.84
CA ASP A 67 1.89 9.62 9.27
C ASP A 67 2.25 8.28 9.91
N VAL A 68 3.08 7.49 9.23
CA VAL A 68 3.43 6.15 9.69
C VAL A 68 4.30 6.14 10.95
N THR A 69 4.79 7.30 11.37
CA THR A 69 5.53 7.40 12.63
C THR A 69 4.59 7.54 13.84
N ASN A 70 3.31 7.75 13.59
CA ASN A 70 2.29 7.88 14.64
C ASN A 70 1.47 6.60 14.71
N GLU A 71 1.69 5.82 15.76
CA GLU A 71 1.03 4.53 15.93
C GLU A 71 -0.49 4.62 15.95
N GLU A 72 -1.04 5.63 16.62
CA GLU A 72 -2.48 5.80 16.68
C GLU A 72 -3.06 6.11 15.31
N ALA A 73 -2.36 6.93 14.53
CA ALA A 73 -2.79 7.26 13.18
C ALA A 73 -2.75 6.03 12.28
N VAL A 74 -1.72 5.20 12.43
CA VAL A 74 -1.61 3.96 11.66
C VAL A 74 -2.77 3.02 11.99
N ASN A 75 -3.05 2.84 13.28
CA ASN A 75 -4.14 1.96 13.70
C ASN A 75 -5.49 2.45 13.20
N ALA A 76 -5.75 3.75 13.29
CA ALA A 76 -6.99 4.33 12.81
C ALA A 76 -7.12 4.17 11.29
N THR A 77 -6.04 4.35 10.56
CA THR A 77 -6.04 4.21 9.11
C THR A 77 -6.29 2.76 8.71
N VAL A 78 -5.65 1.82 9.38
CA VAL A 78 -5.87 0.39 9.11
C VAL A 78 -7.33 0.01 9.34
N GLU A 79 -7.93 0.49 10.44
CA GLU A 79 -9.34 0.25 10.68
C GLU A 79 -10.22 0.80 9.57
N LYS A 80 -9.92 2.02 9.14
CA LYS A 80 -10.68 2.66 8.08
C LYS A 80 -10.56 1.89 6.77
N ILE A 81 -9.36 1.47 6.43
CA ILE A 81 -9.13 0.67 5.22
C ILE A 81 -9.93 -0.63 5.31
N THR A 82 -9.88 -1.28 6.45
CA THR A 82 -10.58 -2.55 6.65
C THR A 82 -12.08 -2.40 6.45
N LYS A 83 -12.64 -1.29 6.89
CA LYS A 83 -14.07 -1.02 6.73
C LYS A 83 -14.45 -0.60 5.31
N GLU A 84 -13.61 0.19 4.67
CA GLU A 84 -13.94 0.77 3.36
C GLU A 84 -13.52 -0.09 2.19
N VAL A 85 -12.44 -0.81 2.32
CA VAL A 85 -11.88 -1.61 1.23
C VAL A 85 -11.94 -3.10 1.55
N GLY A 86 -11.43 -3.47 2.71
CA GLY A 86 -11.41 -4.85 3.16
C GLY A 86 -10.16 -5.17 3.96
N PRO A 87 -10.00 -6.41 4.41
CA PRO A 87 -8.84 -6.80 5.21
C PRO A 87 -7.55 -6.68 4.40
N ILE A 88 -6.54 -6.10 5.02
CA ILE A 88 -5.23 -5.97 4.38
C ILE A 88 -4.53 -7.32 4.40
N ASP A 89 -4.19 -7.82 3.23
CA ASP A 89 -3.50 -9.12 3.08
C ASP A 89 -2.00 -8.95 2.98
N ILE A 90 -1.54 -7.84 2.40
CA ILE A 90 -0.14 -7.61 2.12
C ILE A 90 0.22 -6.20 2.58
N LEU A 91 1.32 -6.09 3.32
CA LEU A 91 1.85 -4.79 3.71
C LEU A 91 3.25 -4.60 3.14
N VAL A 92 3.44 -3.52 2.39
CA VAL A 92 4.76 -3.12 1.91
C VAL A 92 5.11 -1.82 2.60
N ASN A 93 6.09 -1.85 3.49
CA ASN A 93 6.50 -0.67 4.24
C ASN A 93 7.59 0.09 3.51
N ASN A 94 7.18 0.80 2.47
CA ASN A 94 8.11 1.59 1.67
C ASN A 94 8.56 2.86 2.40
N ALA A 95 7.66 3.48 3.15
CA ALA A 95 7.96 4.74 3.84
C ALA A 95 9.03 4.58 4.92
N GLY A 96 9.18 3.38 5.48
CA GLY A 96 10.14 3.13 6.54
C GLY A 96 11.42 2.47 6.09
N ILE A 97 11.63 2.36 4.78
CA ILE A 97 12.75 1.59 4.26
C ILE A 97 14.11 2.17 4.65
N ILE A 98 14.18 3.48 4.82
CA ILE A 98 15.41 4.14 5.20
C ILE A 98 15.86 3.79 6.62
N LYS A 99 15.02 3.16 7.39
CA LYS A 99 15.35 2.74 8.76
C LYS A 99 16.04 1.40 8.79
N ARG A 100 16.38 0.88 7.65
CA ARG A 100 17.14 -0.35 7.49
C ARG A 100 16.43 -1.60 8.00
N ILE A 101 15.13 -1.56 8.04
CA ILE A 101 14.35 -2.75 8.31
C ILE A 101 14.00 -3.34 6.96
N PRO A 102 14.59 -4.47 6.57
CA PRO A 102 14.28 -5.06 5.29
C PRO A 102 12.79 -5.38 5.20
N MET A 103 12.20 -5.09 4.05
CA MET A 103 10.78 -5.34 3.88
C MET A 103 10.41 -6.80 4.06
N CYS A 104 11.33 -7.70 3.76
CA CYS A 104 11.07 -9.12 3.94
C CYS A 104 10.89 -9.49 5.41
N GLU A 105 11.30 -8.64 6.32
CA GLU A 105 11.09 -8.84 7.76
C GLU A 105 9.78 -8.23 8.24
N MET A 106 9.15 -7.45 7.40
CA MET A 106 7.88 -6.80 7.74
C MET A 106 6.74 -7.71 7.32
N THR A 107 6.56 -8.79 8.03
CA THR A 107 5.52 -9.74 7.71
C THR A 107 4.16 -9.27 8.22
N ALA A 108 3.11 -9.83 7.69
CA ALA A 108 1.77 -9.51 8.18
C ALA A 108 1.63 -9.84 9.67
N ALA A 109 2.31 -10.87 10.15
CA ALA A 109 2.26 -11.24 11.56
C ALA A 109 2.90 -10.16 12.43
N GLU A 110 4.04 -9.64 12.02
CA GLU A 110 4.70 -8.56 12.75
C GLU A 110 3.87 -7.30 12.74
N PHE A 111 3.26 -7.01 11.62
CA PHE A 111 2.42 -5.84 11.50
C PHE A 111 1.23 -5.90 12.45
N ARG A 112 0.65 -7.07 12.63
CA ARG A 112 -0.52 -7.24 13.50
C ARG A 112 -0.17 -7.18 14.98
N GLN A 113 1.07 -7.34 15.31
CA GLN A 113 1.51 -7.23 16.70
C GLN A 113 1.56 -5.78 17.14
#